data_9934d330d9fe34a1142aa7cc7ef8c9c2
#
_entry.id   9934d330d9fe34a1142aa7cc7ef8c9c2
#
_cell.length_a   1.000
_cell.length_b   1.000
_cell.length_c   1.000
_cell.angle_alpha   90.00
_cell.angle_beta   90.00
_cell.angle_gamma   90.00
#
_symmetry.space_group_name_H-M   'P 1'
#
loop_
_entity.id
_entity.type
_entity.pdbx_description
1 polymer ?
#
loop_
_entity_poly.entity_id
_entity_poly.type
_entity_poly.pdbx_seq_one_letter_code
_entity_poly.pdbx_strand_id
1 'polypeptide(L)'
;MLCTMPRFVIQQHDATTLHWDFRLEHDGVLKSWAVPKGPSLDPAVKRLAVPVEDHSLAYGGFEGNVGMGGGSGAVIQWDRGDYELLSGTPDDDHFTFELHGEKLRGGFALTKTGPKQWLLVKKRDDEARRGSDIVAERPESVKTGRTWQQVASPHDAARRRARRSRRH
;
A
#
# COMPACT_ATOMS: atom_id res chain seq x y z
N MET A 1 -4.51 15.31 27.26
CA MET A 1 -3.54 14.54 26.48
C MET A 1 -4.09 14.28 25.09
N LEU A 2 -3.39 14.73 24.10
CA LEU A 2 -3.75 14.47 22.71
C LEU A 2 -3.21 13.09 22.33
N CYS A 3 -4.11 12.12 22.12
CA CYS A 3 -3.73 10.83 21.56
C CYS A 3 -3.75 10.97 20.03
N THR A 4 -2.58 10.96 19.42
CA THR A 4 -2.49 10.88 17.96
C THR A 4 -2.86 9.47 17.54
N MET A 5 -3.76 9.35 16.57
CA MET A 5 -4.09 8.05 15.99
C MET A 5 -2.87 7.51 15.24
N PRO A 6 -2.61 6.19 15.30
CA PRO A 6 -1.54 5.60 14.52
C PRO A 6 -1.83 5.73 13.03
N ARG A 7 -0.76 5.72 12.24
CA ARG A 7 -0.85 5.94 10.80
C ARG A 7 -0.70 4.62 10.04
N PHE A 8 -1.28 4.59 8.85
CA PHE A 8 -1.00 3.55 7.88
C PHE A 8 -0.51 4.18 6.58
N VAL A 9 0.23 3.42 5.83
CA VAL A 9 0.64 3.76 4.47
C VAL A 9 0.69 2.50 3.63
N ILE A 10 0.31 2.64 2.37
CA ILE A 10 0.46 1.57 1.40
C ILE A 10 1.38 2.11 0.31
N GLN A 11 2.53 1.46 0.15
CA GLN A 11 3.50 1.81 -0.87
C GLN A 11 3.49 0.74 -1.96
N GLN A 12 3.13 1.14 -3.17
CA GLN A 12 3.23 0.26 -4.33
C GLN A 12 4.68 0.27 -4.79
N HIS A 13 5.28 -0.91 -4.90
CA HIS A 13 6.71 -1.07 -5.15
C HIS A 13 6.92 -2.02 -6.32
N ASP A 14 7.58 -1.52 -7.37
CA ASP A 14 8.01 -2.32 -8.50
C ASP A 14 9.41 -2.89 -8.22
N ALA A 15 9.42 -3.94 -7.39
CA ALA A 15 10.61 -4.73 -7.07
C ALA A 15 10.77 -5.85 -8.10
N THR A 16 11.30 -7.02 -7.73
CA THR A 16 11.31 -8.20 -8.59
C THR A 16 9.90 -8.56 -9.04
N THR A 17 8.94 -8.43 -8.12
CA THR A 17 7.51 -8.56 -8.39
C THR A 17 6.82 -7.28 -7.94
N LEU A 18 5.94 -6.74 -8.78
CA LEU A 18 5.12 -5.59 -8.39
C LEU A 18 4.21 -6.01 -7.23
N HIS A 19 4.20 -5.24 -6.16
CA HIS A 19 3.39 -5.52 -4.99
C HIS A 19 3.02 -4.22 -4.27
N TRP A 20 2.11 -4.32 -3.33
CA TRP A 20 1.72 -3.22 -2.45
C TRP A 20 2.17 -3.58 -1.04
N ASP A 21 3.06 -2.78 -0.47
CA ASP A 21 3.48 -2.94 0.92
C ASP A 21 2.48 -2.23 1.83
N PHE A 22 1.76 -3.03 2.59
CA PHE A 22 0.76 -2.58 3.55
C PHE A 22 1.46 -2.41 4.90
N ARG A 23 1.48 -1.17 5.40
CA ARG A 23 2.25 -0.83 6.59
C ARG A 23 1.38 -0.17 7.64
N LEU A 24 1.45 -0.67 8.88
CA LEU A 24 0.72 -0.15 10.04
C LEU A 24 1.71 0.29 11.11
N GLU A 25 1.58 1.53 11.57
CA GLU A 25 2.35 2.03 12.70
C GLU A 25 1.95 1.28 13.97
N HIS A 26 2.91 0.64 14.62
CA HIS A 26 2.69 -0.13 15.84
C HIS A 26 4.01 -0.27 16.58
N ASP A 27 4.02 0.04 17.88
CA ASP A 27 5.22 -0.05 18.73
C ASP A 27 6.43 0.70 18.18
N GLY A 28 6.20 1.88 17.57
CA GLY A 28 7.25 2.77 17.10
C GLY A 28 7.85 2.41 15.75
N VAL A 29 7.31 1.43 15.04
CA VAL A 29 7.75 1.00 13.72
C VAL A 29 6.57 0.83 12.78
N LEU A 30 6.84 0.62 11.50
CA LEU A 30 5.84 0.24 10.50
C LEU A 30 5.86 -1.28 10.34
N LYS A 31 4.89 -1.96 10.93
CA LYS A 31 4.63 -3.38 10.70
C LYS A 31 4.15 -3.55 9.27
N SER A 32 4.73 -4.48 8.52
CA SER A 32 4.59 -4.50 7.07
C SER A 32 4.23 -5.87 6.52
N TRP A 33 3.35 -5.86 5.51
CA TRP A 33 2.96 -7.03 4.73
C TRP A 33 3.02 -6.67 3.24
N ALA A 34 3.65 -7.54 2.44
CA ALA A 34 3.61 -7.40 0.99
C ALA A 34 2.35 -8.07 0.45
N VAL A 35 1.55 -7.32 -0.30
CA VAL A 35 0.31 -7.78 -0.89
C VAL A 35 0.48 -7.80 -2.42
N PRO A 36 0.73 -8.99 -3.03
CA PRO A 36 1.10 -9.06 -4.45
C PRO A 36 0.03 -8.51 -5.41
N LYS A 37 -1.24 -8.67 -5.07
CA LYS A 37 -2.36 -8.19 -5.91
C LYS A 37 -2.96 -6.88 -5.41
N GLY A 38 -2.43 -6.34 -4.32
CA GLY A 38 -2.95 -5.14 -3.69
C GLY A 38 -4.22 -5.38 -2.89
N PRO A 39 -4.64 -4.38 -2.10
CA PRO A 39 -5.85 -4.48 -1.30
C PRO A 39 -7.12 -4.42 -2.15
N SER A 40 -8.23 -4.86 -1.58
CA SER A 40 -9.55 -4.82 -2.22
C SER A 40 -10.59 -4.26 -1.25
N LEU A 41 -11.57 -3.55 -1.77
CA LEU A 41 -12.76 -3.11 -1.02
C LEU A 41 -13.92 -4.11 -1.14
N ASP A 42 -13.73 -5.20 -1.88
CA ASP A 42 -14.73 -6.26 -2.03
C ASP A 42 -14.59 -7.28 -0.90
N PRO A 43 -15.60 -7.44 -0.01
CA PRO A 43 -15.52 -8.40 1.09
C PRO A 43 -15.37 -9.86 0.66
N ALA A 44 -15.72 -10.20 -0.58
CA ALA A 44 -15.58 -11.56 -1.11
C ALA A 44 -14.15 -11.87 -1.55
N VAL A 45 -13.28 -10.87 -1.65
CA VAL A 45 -11.90 -11.02 -2.14
C VAL A 45 -10.95 -11.16 -0.95
N LYS A 46 -10.25 -12.28 -0.89
CA LYS A 46 -9.23 -12.55 0.13
C LYS A 46 -7.86 -12.34 -0.52
N ARG A 47 -7.12 -11.34 -0.04
CA ARG A 47 -5.80 -11.01 -0.58
C ARG A 47 -4.69 -11.62 0.25
N LEU A 48 -3.79 -12.33 -0.40
CA LEU A 48 -2.56 -12.81 0.25
C LEU A 48 -1.76 -11.62 0.73
N ALA A 49 -1.29 -11.68 1.97
CA ALA A 49 -0.39 -10.70 2.57
C ALA A 49 0.76 -11.46 3.22
N VAL A 50 1.98 -11.17 2.77
CA VAL A 50 3.20 -11.85 3.23
C VAL A 50 3.91 -10.93 4.21
N PRO A 51 4.15 -11.33 5.48
CA PRO A 51 4.87 -10.48 6.41
C PRO A 51 6.30 -10.25 5.91
N VAL A 52 6.71 -8.99 5.99
CA VAL A 52 8.07 -8.55 5.62
C VAL A 52 8.65 -7.75 6.77
N GLU A 53 9.92 -7.33 6.63
CA GLU A 53 10.63 -6.60 7.68
C GLU A 53 9.90 -5.31 8.07
N ASP A 54 9.96 -4.97 9.35
CA ASP A 54 9.49 -3.69 9.85
C ASP A 54 10.34 -2.56 9.25
N HIS A 55 9.71 -1.43 8.99
CA HIS A 55 10.39 -0.22 8.53
C HIS A 55 10.27 0.90 9.56
N SER A 56 11.17 1.89 9.46
CA SER A 56 11.07 3.10 10.26
C SER A 56 9.82 3.89 9.89
N LEU A 57 9.31 4.66 10.83
CA LEU A 57 8.13 5.53 10.57
C LEU A 57 8.42 6.52 9.45
N ALA A 58 9.65 7.03 9.37
CA ALA A 58 10.05 7.97 8.32
C ALA A 58 9.95 7.39 6.91
N TYR A 59 10.17 6.07 6.76
CA TYR A 59 10.07 5.41 5.46
C TYR A 59 8.67 5.46 4.86
N GLY A 60 7.64 5.56 5.69
CA GLY A 60 6.25 5.68 5.24
C GLY A 60 5.98 6.91 4.38
N GLY A 61 6.80 7.96 4.52
CA GLY A 61 6.71 9.16 3.67
C GLY A 61 7.44 9.05 2.34
N PHE A 62 8.14 7.97 2.09
CA PHE A 62 9.00 7.84 0.91
C PHE A 62 8.19 7.60 -0.37
N GLU A 63 8.54 8.34 -1.40
CA GLU A 63 8.13 8.10 -2.77
C GLU A 63 9.30 8.42 -3.68
N GLY A 64 9.62 7.53 -4.61
CA GLY A 64 10.76 7.72 -5.50
C GLY A 64 11.26 6.39 -6.06
N ASN A 65 12.53 6.36 -6.44
CA ASN A 65 13.15 5.17 -7.00
C ASN A 65 14.28 4.71 -6.09
N VAL A 66 14.18 3.49 -5.56
CA VAL A 66 15.21 2.91 -4.69
C VAL A 66 16.37 2.28 -5.47
N GLY A 67 16.18 2.06 -6.79
CA GLY A 67 17.24 1.56 -7.68
C GLY A 67 17.75 0.15 -7.37
N MET A 68 17.01 -0.64 -6.61
CA MET A 68 17.44 -1.97 -6.17
C MET A 68 16.38 -3.02 -6.48
N GLY A 69 16.84 -4.25 -6.73
CA GLY A 69 15.99 -5.39 -7.03
C GLY A 69 15.84 -5.67 -8.51
N GLY A 70 14.99 -6.64 -8.86
CA GLY A 70 14.80 -7.10 -10.24
C GLY A 70 13.86 -6.24 -11.08
N GLY A 71 13.12 -5.31 -10.47
CA GLY A 71 12.24 -4.38 -11.15
C GLY A 71 12.86 -3.00 -11.32
N SER A 72 12.03 -1.99 -11.61
CA SER A 72 12.49 -0.61 -11.77
C SER A 72 12.93 0.04 -10.46
N GLY A 73 12.47 -0.46 -9.32
CA GLY A 73 12.71 0.13 -8.02
C GLY A 73 11.79 1.30 -7.67
N ALA A 74 10.79 1.58 -8.52
CA ALA A 74 9.85 2.67 -8.26
C ALA A 74 8.95 2.36 -7.08
N VAL A 75 8.76 3.36 -6.21
CA VAL A 75 7.88 3.30 -5.03
C VAL A 75 6.98 4.52 -5.05
N ILE A 76 5.68 4.31 -4.94
CA ILE A 76 4.71 5.40 -4.77
C ILE A 76 3.90 5.21 -3.49
N GLN A 77 3.47 6.31 -2.89
CA GLN A 77 2.49 6.27 -1.82
C GLN A 77 1.09 6.07 -2.43
N TRP A 78 0.66 4.82 -2.49
CA TRP A 78 -0.61 4.48 -3.11
C TRP A 78 -1.80 4.91 -2.26
N ASP A 79 -1.68 4.79 -0.93
CA ASP A 79 -2.67 5.31 0.01
C ASP A 79 -2.02 5.60 1.36
N ARG A 80 -2.67 6.45 2.16
CA ARG A 80 -2.20 6.80 3.51
C ARG A 80 -3.33 7.39 4.33
N GLY A 81 -3.15 7.38 5.63
CA GLY A 81 -4.10 7.97 6.57
C GLY A 81 -3.87 7.46 7.97
N ASP A 82 -4.87 7.66 8.81
CA ASP A 82 -4.91 7.12 10.16
C ASP A 82 -5.61 5.76 10.16
N TYR A 83 -5.37 4.95 11.20
CA TYR A 83 -6.12 3.73 11.39
C TYR A 83 -6.45 3.55 12.87
N GLU A 84 -7.42 2.70 13.13
CA GLU A 84 -7.92 2.42 14.48
C GLU A 84 -8.03 0.91 14.66
N LEU A 85 -7.48 0.38 15.75
CA LEU A 85 -7.64 -1.04 16.08
C LEU A 85 -9.06 -1.26 16.62
N LEU A 86 -9.76 -2.24 16.08
CA LEU A 86 -11.11 -2.64 16.50
C LEU A 86 -11.05 -3.83 17.43
N SER A 87 -10.26 -4.85 17.11
CA SER A 87 -10.03 -6.00 17.96
C SER A 87 -8.64 -6.57 17.69
N GLY A 88 -7.96 -6.99 18.75
CA GLY A 88 -6.60 -7.50 18.63
C GLY A 88 -5.60 -6.42 18.23
N THR A 89 -4.37 -6.83 17.98
CA THR A 89 -3.27 -5.95 17.55
C THR A 89 -2.44 -6.66 16.47
N PRO A 90 -1.54 -5.93 15.78
CA PRO A 90 -0.61 -6.56 14.82
C PRO A 90 0.29 -7.66 15.41
N ASP A 91 0.37 -7.78 16.73
CA ASP A 91 1.13 -8.86 17.39
C ASP A 91 0.32 -10.16 17.50
N ASP A 92 -0.98 -10.11 17.23
CA ASP A 92 -1.86 -11.27 17.28
C ASP A 92 -1.95 -11.93 15.90
N ASP A 93 -2.36 -13.19 15.86
CA ASP A 93 -2.55 -13.93 14.60
C ASP A 93 -3.83 -13.53 13.85
N HIS A 94 -4.68 -12.74 14.49
CA HIS A 94 -5.88 -12.18 13.89
C HIS A 94 -6.19 -10.85 14.56
N PHE A 95 -6.38 -9.82 13.76
CA PHE A 95 -6.81 -8.53 14.29
C PHE A 95 -7.65 -7.80 13.25
N THR A 96 -8.51 -6.91 13.74
CA THR A 96 -9.37 -6.09 12.89
C THR A 96 -9.10 -4.62 13.16
N PHE A 97 -9.26 -3.82 12.12
CA PHE A 97 -8.93 -2.40 12.18
C PHE A 97 -9.77 -1.63 11.18
N GLU A 98 -9.85 -0.33 11.38
CA GLU A 98 -10.54 0.58 10.47
C GLU A 98 -9.53 1.53 9.85
N LEU A 99 -9.56 1.65 8.52
CA LEU A 99 -8.71 2.56 7.77
C LEU A 99 -9.46 3.85 7.46
N HIS A 100 -8.74 4.96 7.59
CA HIS A 100 -9.21 6.30 7.22
C HIS A 100 -8.28 6.89 6.16
N GLY A 101 -8.19 6.19 5.03
CA GLY A 101 -7.35 6.59 3.90
C GLY A 101 -8.08 7.46 2.90
N GLU A 102 -7.36 7.83 1.86
CA GLU A 102 -7.95 8.55 0.73
C GLU A 102 -8.67 7.59 -0.23
N LYS A 103 -8.15 6.36 -0.37
CA LYS A 103 -8.74 5.31 -1.22
C LYS A 103 -9.41 4.22 -0.40
N LEU A 104 -8.76 3.74 0.66
CA LEU A 104 -9.26 2.67 1.51
C LEU A 104 -9.90 3.26 2.75
N ARG A 105 -11.16 2.93 2.94
CA ARG A 105 -11.93 3.33 4.11
C ARG A 105 -12.71 2.15 4.66
N GLY A 106 -12.95 2.17 5.97
CA GLY A 106 -13.76 1.15 6.63
C GLY A 106 -12.94 0.02 7.24
N GLY A 107 -13.63 -1.03 7.64
CA GLY A 107 -13.06 -2.14 8.40
C GLY A 107 -12.35 -3.16 7.52
N PHE A 108 -11.26 -3.68 8.06
CA PHE A 108 -10.47 -4.76 7.47
C PHE A 108 -10.08 -5.76 8.53
N ALA A 109 -9.74 -6.95 8.09
CA ALA A 109 -9.18 -8.00 8.95
C ALA A 109 -7.89 -8.54 8.33
N LEU A 110 -6.90 -8.77 9.17
CA LEU A 110 -5.68 -9.52 8.83
C LEU A 110 -5.64 -10.77 9.67
N THR A 111 -5.55 -11.93 9.02
CA THR A 111 -5.56 -13.24 9.68
C THR A 111 -4.41 -14.09 9.17
N LYS A 112 -3.58 -14.57 10.11
CA LYS A 112 -2.47 -15.47 9.79
C LYS A 112 -3.02 -16.85 9.45
N THR A 113 -2.63 -17.39 8.31
CA THR A 113 -3.07 -18.70 7.83
C THR A 113 -1.89 -19.69 7.69
N GLY A 114 -0.67 -19.22 7.88
CA GLY A 114 0.54 -20.02 7.81
C GLY A 114 1.74 -19.20 8.27
N PRO A 115 2.96 -19.80 8.35
CA PRO A 115 4.14 -19.09 8.90
C PRO A 115 4.49 -17.78 8.19
N LYS A 116 4.23 -17.71 6.88
CA LYS A 116 4.50 -16.53 6.05
C LYS A 116 3.28 -16.15 5.21
N GLN A 117 2.10 -16.49 5.67
CA GLN A 117 0.86 -16.25 4.94
C GLN A 117 -0.17 -15.63 5.84
N TRP A 118 -0.69 -14.48 5.39
CA TRP A 118 -1.83 -13.80 6.00
C TRP A 118 -2.86 -13.53 4.91
N LEU A 119 -4.09 -13.33 5.31
CA LEU A 119 -5.17 -12.88 4.42
C LEU A 119 -5.66 -11.52 4.87
N LEU A 120 -5.70 -10.58 3.93
CA LEU A 120 -6.25 -9.24 4.11
C LEU A 120 -7.64 -9.22 3.46
N VAL A 121 -8.65 -8.92 4.25
CA VAL A 121 -10.05 -8.98 3.79
C VAL A 121 -10.80 -7.73 4.25
N LYS A 122 -11.57 -7.13 3.34
CA LYS A 122 -12.48 -6.04 3.65
C LYS A 122 -13.68 -6.56 4.43
N LYS A 123 -14.04 -5.89 5.51
CA LYS A 123 -15.25 -6.21 6.27
C LYS A 123 -16.50 -5.71 5.51
N ARG A 124 -17.63 -6.34 5.80
CA ARG A 124 -18.93 -5.94 5.24
C ARG A 124 -19.46 -4.74 6.01
N ASP A 125 -19.24 -3.55 5.48
CA ASP A 125 -19.70 -2.29 6.05
C ASP A 125 -20.10 -1.34 4.92
N ASP A 126 -20.44 -0.09 5.26
CA ASP A 126 -20.90 0.89 4.27
C ASP A 126 -19.82 1.28 3.26
N GLU A 127 -18.56 1.03 3.57
CA GLU A 127 -17.43 1.33 2.68
C GLU A 127 -17.08 0.16 1.75
N ALA A 128 -17.72 -0.99 1.92
CA ALA A 128 -17.52 -2.14 1.04
C ALA A 128 -18.00 -1.85 -0.37
N ARG A 129 -17.25 -2.31 -1.37
CA ARG A 129 -17.56 -2.13 -2.79
C ARG A 129 -17.43 -3.46 -3.51
N ARG A 130 -18.54 -4.16 -3.64
CA ARG A 130 -18.58 -5.47 -4.30
C ARG A 130 -18.29 -5.34 -5.79
N GLY A 131 -17.46 -6.24 -6.31
CA GLY A 131 -17.10 -6.28 -7.71
C GLY A 131 -16.15 -5.19 -8.15
N SER A 132 -15.64 -4.38 -7.22
CA SER A 132 -14.69 -3.32 -7.53
C SER A 132 -13.24 -3.83 -7.50
N ASP A 133 -12.37 -3.12 -8.23
CA ASP A 133 -10.93 -3.35 -8.24
C ASP A 133 -10.24 -2.00 -8.03
N ILE A 134 -10.07 -1.63 -6.75
CA ILE A 134 -9.58 -0.30 -6.38
C ILE A 134 -8.17 -0.03 -6.92
N VAL A 135 -7.32 -1.05 -7.03
CA VAL A 135 -5.96 -0.86 -7.53
C VAL A 135 -5.93 -0.57 -9.03
N ALA A 136 -6.88 -1.08 -9.79
CA ALA A 136 -7.04 -0.75 -11.22
C ALA A 136 -7.77 0.58 -11.41
N GLU A 137 -8.76 0.87 -10.58
CA GLU A 137 -9.57 2.08 -10.68
C GLU A 137 -8.79 3.33 -10.23
N ARG A 138 -7.89 3.19 -9.26
CA ARG A 138 -7.13 4.29 -8.70
C ARG A 138 -5.64 3.93 -8.56
N PRO A 139 -4.90 3.93 -9.68
CA PRO A 139 -3.49 3.50 -9.68
C PRO A 139 -2.51 4.58 -9.21
N GLU A 140 -2.95 5.82 -9.09
CA GLU A 140 -2.09 6.98 -8.83
C GLU A 140 -1.65 7.12 -7.37
N SER A 141 -0.50 7.77 -7.17
CA SER A 141 -0.02 8.18 -5.84
C SER A 141 -0.94 9.21 -5.21
N VAL A 142 -1.23 9.07 -3.92
CA VAL A 142 -1.94 10.10 -3.15
C VAL A 142 -1.06 11.29 -2.80
N LYS A 143 0.26 11.13 -2.91
CA LYS A 143 1.22 12.20 -2.63
C LYS A 143 1.47 13.10 -3.84
N THR A 144 1.63 12.51 -5.03
CA THR A 144 2.04 13.24 -6.23
C THR A 144 1.10 13.11 -7.43
N GLY A 145 0.15 12.19 -7.37
CA GLY A 145 -0.74 11.89 -8.49
C GLY A 145 -0.10 11.06 -9.59
N ARG A 146 1.18 10.68 -9.45
CA ARG A 146 1.91 9.89 -10.46
C ARG A 146 1.68 8.39 -10.23
N THR A 147 1.71 7.64 -11.33
CA THR A 147 1.73 6.18 -11.26
C THR A 147 3.17 5.68 -11.03
N TRP A 148 3.32 4.40 -10.64
CA TRP A 148 4.67 3.85 -10.45
C TRP A 148 5.47 3.86 -11.75
N GLN A 149 4.81 3.70 -12.92
CA GLN A 149 5.47 3.75 -14.22
C GLN A 149 6.08 5.13 -14.49
N GLN A 150 5.39 6.18 -14.08
CA GLN A 150 5.89 7.56 -14.23
C GLN A 150 7.09 7.82 -13.32
N VAL A 151 7.10 7.24 -12.12
CA VAL A 151 8.24 7.32 -11.21
C VAL A 151 9.42 6.47 -11.72
N ALA A 152 9.13 5.32 -12.32
CA ALA A 152 10.14 4.40 -12.86
C ALA A 152 10.94 5.01 -14.00
N SER A 153 10.31 5.86 -14.82
CA SER A 153 10.87 6.33 -16.09
C SER A 153 10.95 7.86 -16.22
N PRO A 154 11.41 8.62 -15.18
CA PRO A 154 11.50 10.07 -15.32
C PRO A 154 12.50 10.48 -16.39
N HIS A 155 13.59 9.73 -16.58
CA HIS A 155 14.59 9.98 -17.61
C HIS A 155 14.07 9.64 -19.00
N ASP A 156 13.33 8.56 -19.15
CA ASP A 156 12.73 8.17 -20.42
C ASP A 156 11.66 9.16 -20.86
N ALA A 157 10.87 9.66 -19.95
CA ALA A 157 9.89 10.71 -20.22
C ALA A 157 10.58 12.00 -20.71
N ALA A 158 11.70 12.40 -20.09
CA ALA A 158 12.48 13.55 -20.49
C ALA A 158 13.12 13.34 -21.87
N ARG A 159 13.65 12.14 -22.15
CA ARG A 159 14.21 11.77 -23.46
C ARG A 159 13.17 11.77 -24.54
N ARG A 160 11.98 11.26 -24.27
CA ARG A 160 10.85 11.28 -25.22
C ARG A 160 10.42 12.70 -25.54
N ARG A 161 10.37 13.59 -24.56
CA ARG A 161 10.05 15.02 -24.76
C ARG A 161 11.13 15.70 -25.61
N ALA A 162 12.41 15.44 -25.32
CA ALA A 162 13.52 15.99 -26.10
C ALA A 162 13.49 15.51 -27.54
N ARG A 163 13.16 14.22 -27.80
CA ARG A 163 12.99 13.68 -29.14
C ARG A 163 11.83 14.30 -29.90
N ARG A 164 10.70 14.55 -29.23
CA ARG A 164 9.53 15.23 -29.81
C ARG A 164 9.85 16.67 -30.20
N SER A 165 10.61 17.39 -29.38
CA SER A 165 11.01 18.76 -29.65
C SER A 165 11.99 18.86 -30.81
N ARG A 166 12.83 17.84 -31.06
CA ARG A 166 13.79 17.79 -32.18
C ARG A 166 13.17 17.42 -33.50
N ARG A 167 11.93 16.94 -33.56
CA ARG A 167 11.22 16.54 -34.75
C ARG A 167 10.40 17.68 -35.38
N HIS A 168 10.46 18.86 -34.79
CA HIS A 168 9.81 20.05 -35.33
C HIS A 168 10.87 21.02 -35.89
#